data_647f34d0d0c6739ab498cddb403049c1
#
_entry.id   647f34d0d0c6739ab498cddb403049c1
#
_cell.length_a   1.000
_cell.length_b   1.000
_cell.length_c   1.000
_cell.angle_alpha   90.00
_cell.angle_beta   90.00
_cell.angle_gamma   90.00
#
_symmetry.space_group_name_H-M   'P 1'
#
loop_
_entity.id
_entity.type
_entity.pdbx_description
1 polymer ?
#
loop_
_entity_poly.entity_id
_entity_poly.type
_entity_poly.pdbx_seq_one_letter_code
_entity_poly.pdbx_strand_id
1 'polypeptide(L)'
;MKAEVKSIANVAYNGDTVVLSIELDSYYRQDVYNAVNAISASDKPFILSLEQLKKRRSLNANAYCWVLCQKIAEKVGATKEAVYRKNISEVGSFEVVEVASAAVPRFIKRWHGNGLGWIAEPYQEKNGFTTIIAYYGSSTYSTAEMARLIDALISEAKAMGIETLPPDQLEALKASWKG
;
A
#
# COMPACT_ATOMS: atom_id res chain seq x y z
N MET A 1 18.54 -5.37 10.29
CA MET A 1 18.41 -3.90 10.45
C MET A 1 17.64 -3.33 9.26
N LYS A 2 16.74 -2.39 9.50
CA LYS A 2 16.16 -1.54 8.45
C LYS A 2 16.41 -0.10 8.85
N ALA A 3 16.93 0.72 7.93
CA ALA A 3 17.22 2.12 8.17
C ALA A 3 16.94 2.95 6.91
N GLU A 4 16.53 4.20 7.09
CA GLU A 4 16.36 5.15 6.00
C GLU A 4 17.70 5.76 5.62
N VAL A 5 18.04 5.67 4.32
CA VAL A 5 19.29 6.23 3.79
C VAL A 5 19.08 7.70 3.48
N LYS A 6 19.88 8.58 4.09
CA LYS A 6 19.86 10.02 3.79
C LYS A 6 20.53 10.34 2.48
N SER A 7 21.72 9.77 2.27
CA SER A 7 22.50 9.97 1.05
C SER A 7 23.49 8.83 0.83
N ILE A 8 24.00 8.73 -0.40
CA ILE A 8 25.16 7.92 -0.72
C ILE A 8 26.36 8.87 -0.74
N ALA A 9 27.21 8.77 0.28
CA ALA A 9 28.35 9.68 0.44
C ALA A 9 29.50 9.36 -0.50
N ASN A 10 29.77 8.08 -0.77
CA ASN A 10 30.85 7.66 -1.66
C ASN A 10 30.60 6.27 -2.23
N VAL A 11 31.10 6.06 -3.47
CA VAL A 11 31.23 4.74 -4.10
C VAL A 11 32.66 4.61 -4.63
N ALA A 12 33.41 3.63 -4.12
CA ALA A 12 34.75 3.35 -4.57
C ALA A 12 34.85 1.91 -5.12
N TYR A 13 35.68 1.73 -6.14
CA TYR A 13 35.93 0.44 -6.77
C TYR A 13 37.37 0.03 -6.51
N ASN A 14 37.60 -1.10 -5.83
CA ASN A 14 38.91 -1.64 -5.52
C ASN A 14 39.04 -3.05 -6.10
N GLY A 15 39.50 -3.16 -7.34
CA GLY A 15 39.56 -4.46 -8.05
C GLY A 15 38.16 -5.08 -8.13
N ASP A 16 38.01 -6.27 -7.54
CA ASP A 16 36.74 -7.03 -7.55
C ASP A 16 35.77 -6.61 -6.42
N THR A 17 36.10 -5.56 -5.67
CA THR A 17 35.28 -5.09 -4.54
C THR A 17 34.70 -3.71 -4.79
N VAL A 18 33.48 -3.51 -4.32
CA VAL A 18 32.82 -2.20 -4.30
C VAL A 18 32.63 -1.76 -2.85
N VAL A 19 33.11 -0.57 -2.54
CA VAL A 19 32.88 0.08 -1.24
C VAL A 19 31.79 1.11 -1.41
N LEU A 20 30.71 0.94 -0.65
CA LEU A 20 29.57 1.86 -0.64
C LEU A 20 29.49 2.54 0.74
N SER A 21 29.61 3.86 0.76
CA SER A 21 29.43 4.67 1.97
C SER A 21 28.04 5.31 1.97
N ILE A 22 27.22 4.97 2.94
CA ILE A 22 25.85 5.49 3.09
C ILE A 22 25.74 6.32 4.37
N GLU A 23 25.02 7.44 4.29
CA GLU A 23 24.70 8.27 5.42
C GLU A 23 23.32 7.90 5.98
N LEU A 24 23.29 7.63 7.28
CA LEU A 24 22.08 7.33 8.03
C LEU A 24 21.89 8.39 9.12
N ASP A 25 20.67 8.49 9.63
CA ASP A 25 20.42 9.31 10.81
C ASP A 25 21.16 8.72 12.03
N SER A 26 21.67 9.61 12.90
CA SER A 26 22.35 9.22 14.14
C SER A 26 21.48 8.39 15.08
N TYR A 27 20.16 8.43 14.90
CA TYR A 27 19.20 7.57 15.58
C TYR A 27 19.51 6.07 15.37
N TYR A 28 20.04 5.69 14.19
CA TYR A 28 20.35 4.29 13.86
C TYR A 28 21.73 3.83 14.38
N ARG A 29 22.45 4.65 15.14
CA ARG A 29 23.83 4.35 15.59
C ARG A 29 23.95 2.97 16.24
N GLN A 30 23.05 2.64 17.17
CA GLN A 30 23.11 1.37 17.88
C GLN A 30 22.79 0.18 16.96
N ASP A 31 21.85 0.34 16.06
CA ASP A 31 21.47 -0.70 15.09
C ASP A 31 22.60 -0.98 14.09
N VAL A 32 23.29 0.08 13.64
CA VAL A 32 24.46 -0.04 12.77
C VAL A 32 25.60 -0.77 13.51
N TYR A 33 25.88 -0.38 14.75
CA TYR A 33 26.91 -1.04 15.57
C TYR A 33 26.62 -2.53 15.74
N ASN A 34 25.38 -2.88 16.07
CA ASN A 34 24.96 -4.26 16.24
C ASN A 34 25.05 -5.05 14.91
N ALA A 35 24.67 -4.44 13.79
CA ALA A 35 24.75 -5.07 12.48
C ALA A 35 26.20 -5.33 12.06
N VAL A 36 27.11 -4.35 12.24
CA VAL A 36 28.54 -4.49 11.94
C VAL A 36 29.16 -5.60 12.78
N ASN A 37 28.86 -5.65 14.08
CA ASN A 37 29.37 -6.72 14.95
C ASN A 37 28.86 -8.09 14.52
N ALA A 38 27.59 -8.22 14.14
CA ALA A 38 27.01 -9.45 13.67
C ALA A 38 27.67 -9.94 12.36
N ILE A 39 27.96 -9.02 11.43
CA ILE A 39 28.67 -9.31 10.18
C ILE A 39 30.10 -9.77 10.48
N SER A 40 30.84 -9.03 11.35
CA SER A 40 32.23 -9.34 11.68
C SER A 40 32.39 -10.65 12.46
N ALA A 41 31.38 -11.08 13.17
CA ALA A 41 31.40 -12.31 13.97
C ALA A 41 30.90 -13.56 13.21
N SER A 42 30.59 -13.45 11.91
CA SER A 42 29.99 -14.53 11.15
C SER A 42 30.73 -14.77 9.82
N ASP A 43 31.05 -16.04 9.53
CA ASP A 43 31.58 -16.47 8.23
C ASP A 43 30.47 -16.64 7.16
N LYS A 44 29.21 -16.40 7.52
CA LYS A 44 28.09 -16.53 6.57
C LYS A 44 27.88 -15.24 5.78
N PRO A 45 27.52 -15.33 4.49
CA PRO A 45 27.24 -14.16 3.68
C PRO A 45 26.00 -13.40 4.17
N PHE A 46 26.06 -12.07 4.09
CA PHE A 46 24.95 -11.15 4.38
C PHE A 46 24.46 -10.52 3.08
N ILE A 47 23.17 -10.20 3.03
CA ILE A 47 22.55 -9.50 1.90
C ILE A 47 22.21 -8.08 2.35
N LEU A 48 22.70 -7.09 1.61
CA LEU A 48 22.24 -5.70 1.69
C LEU A 48 21.23 -5.45 0.58
N SER A 49 20.01 -5.05 0.95
CA SER A 49 18.97 -4.65 0.00
C SER A 49 18.68 -3.16 0.15
N LEU A 50 18.71 -2.43 -0.98
CA LEU A 50 18.29 -1.03 -1.05
C LEU A 50 16.97 -0.99 -1.82
N GLU A 51 15.92 -0.57 -1.14
CA GLU A 51 14.60 -0.42 -1.73
C GLU A 51 14.18 1.04 -1.66
N GLN A 52 13.47 1.52 -2.70
CA GLN A 52 12.90 2.85 -2.64
C GLN A 52 11.92 2.94 -1.47
N LEU A 53 12.15 3.91 -0.57
CA LEU A 53 11.23 4.18 0.52
C LEU A 53 9.90 4.66 -0.07
N LYS A 54 8.92 3.78 -0.12
CA LYS A 54 7.55 4.20 -0.42
C LYS A 54 7.08 5.02 0.78
N LYS A 55 6.81 6.31 0.58
CA LYS A 55 6.23 7.17 1.63
C LYS A 55 5.03 6.43 2.22
N ARG A 56 5.14 5.99 3.48
CA ARG A 56 4.02 5.35 4.17
C ARG A 56 2.90 6.38 4.23
N ARG A 57 1.71 5.98 3.78
CA ARG A 57 0.49 6.74 3.99
C ARG A 57 0.44 7.17 5.45
N SER A 58 0.05 8.43 5.70
CA SER A 58 -0.16 8.84 7.08
C SER A 58 -1.16 7.88 7.71
N LEU A 59 -0.87 7.40 8.90
CA LEU A 59 -1.80 6.56 9.69
C LEU A 59 -3.19 7.20 9.75
N ASN A 60 -3.24 8.52 9.69
CA ASN A 60 -4.46 9.32 9.69
C ASN A 60 -5.35 9.09 8.46
N ALA A 61 -4.78 8.97 7.24
CA ALA A 61 -5.58 8.71 6.03
C ALA A 61 -6.27 7.35 6.08
N ASN A 62 -5.52 6.31 6.45
CA ASN A 62 -6.08 4.97 6.58
C ASN A 62 -7.09 4.87 7.72
N ALA A 63 -6.80 5.49 8.86
CA ALA A 63 -7.73 5.53 10.00
C ALA A 63 -9.02 6.26 9.62
N TYR A 64 -8.95 7.40 8.93
CA TYR A 64 -10.13 8.14 8.51
C TYR A 64 -10.96 7.36 7.46
N CYS A 65 -10.32 6.68 6.52
CA CYS A 65 -10.99 5.77 5.59
C CYS A 65 -11.85 4.73 6.37
N TRP A 66 -11.28 4.08 7.37
CA TRP A 66 -12.00 3.09 8.18
C TRP A 66 -13.12 3.69 9.04
N VAL A 67 -12.96 4.92 9.54
CA VAL A 67 -14.02 5.65 10.25
C VAL A 67 -15.21 5.90 9.32
N LEU A 68 -14.97 6.35 8.08
CA LEU A 68 -16.03 6.54 7.08
C LEU A 68 -16.70 5.21 6.72
N CYS A 69 -15.92 4.16 6.44
CA CYS A 69 -16.47 2.83 6.16
C CYS A 69 -17.37 2.33 7.30
N GLN A 70 -16.98 2.53 8.55
CA GLN A 70 -17.77 2.14 9.71
C GLN A 70 -19.10 2.92 9.79
N LYS A 71 -19.05 4.25 9.66
CA LYS A 71 -20.25 5.11 9.71
C LYS A 71 -21.25 4.77 8.59
N ILE A 72 -20.75 4.53 7.37
CA ILE A 72 -21.59 4.13 6.23
C ILE A 72 -22.20 2.75 6.49
N ALA A 73 -21.39 1.79 6.93
CA ALA A 73 -21.83 0.43 7.23
C ALA A 73 -22.96 0.39 8.27
N GLU A 74 -22.85 1.16 9.34
CA GLU A 74 -23.90 1.30 10.37
C GLU A 74 -25.19 1.87 9.78
N LYS A 75 -25.10 2.82 8.85
CA LYS A 75 -26.26 3.43 8.22
C LYS A 75 -27.01 2.50 7.27
N VAL A 76 -26.27 1.63 6.55
CA VAL A 76 -26.86 0.72 5.54
C VAL A 76 -27.05 -0.71 6.02
N GLY A 77 -26.68 -1.02 7.25
CA GLY A 77 -26.78 -2.39 7.81
C GLY A 77 -25.79 -3.38 7.18
N ALA A 78 -24.60 -2.90 6.79
CA ALA A 78 -23.54 -3.70 6.18
C ALA A 78 -22.33 -3.84 7.12
N THR A 79 -21.27 -4.52 6.67
CA THR A 79 -19.98 -4.51 7.35
C THR A 79 -19.08 -3.42 6.77
N LYS A 80 -18.18 -2.86 7.56
CA LYS A 80 -17.21 -1.85 7.09
C LYS A 80 -16.29 -2.41 6.01
N GLU A 81 -16.01 -3.72 6.05
CA GLU A 81 -15.24 -4.43 5.04
C GLU A 81 -16.00 -4.49 3.69
N ALA A 82 -17.31 -4.69 3.72
CA ALA A 82 -18.15 -4.67 2.51
C ALA A 82 -18.18 -3.28 1.88
N VAL A 83 -18.35 -2.21 2.67
CA VAL A 83 -18.29 -0.82 2.21
C VAL A 83 -16.92 -0.50 1.61
N TYR A 84 -15.85 -0.91 2.28
CA TYR A 84 -14.50 -0.71 1.80
C TYR A 84 -14.26 -1.40 0.44
N ARG A 85 -14.65 -2.69 0.33
CA ARG A 85 -14.49 -3.46 -0.92
C ARG A 85 -15.29 -2.86 -2.07
N LYS A 86 -16.54 -2.44 -1.82
CA LYS A 86 -17.37 -1.74 -2.80
C LYS A 86 -16.64 -0.51 -3.35
N ASN A 87 -16.12 0.35 -2.46
CA ASN A 87 -15.42 1.55 -2.88
C ASN A 87 -14.10 1.26 -3.63
N ILE A 88 -13.38 0.18 -3.28
CA ILE A 88 -12.23 -0.29 -4.06
C ILE A 88 -12.65 -0.68 -5.48
N SER A 89 -13.75 -1.40 -5.66
CA SER A 89 -14.24 -1.78 -6.99
C SER A 89 -14.76 -0.57 -7.81
N GLU A 90 -15.21 0.50 -7.17
CA GLU A 90 -15.74 1.70 -7.87
C GLU A 90 -14.64 2.68 -8.28
N VAL A 91 -13.66 2.94 -7.44
CA VAL A 91 -12.66 4.01 -7.68
C VAL A 91 -11.20 3.55 -7.56
N GLY A 92 -10.97 2.29 -7.24
CA GLY A 92 -9.64 1.74 -7.03
C GLY A 92 -8.85 1.53 -8.32
N SER A 93 -7.54 1.43 -8.17
CA SER A 93 -6.66 1.06 -9.27
C SER A 93 -6.80 -0.42 -9.57
N PHE A 94 -6.83 -0.78 -10.86
CA PHE A 94 -6.99 -2.16 -11.31
C PHE A 94 -6.14 -2.46 -12.54
N GLU A 95 -5.98 -3.73 -12.82
CA GLU A 95 -5.47 -4.27 -14.08
C GLU A 95 -6.49 -5.19 -14.73
N VAL A 96 -6.45 -5.27 -16.05
CA VAL A 96 -7.23 -6.22 -16.81
C VAL A 96 -6.30 -7.33 -17.28
N VAL A 97 -6.57 -8.56 -16.84
CA VAL A 97 -5.73 -9.72 -17.14
C VAL A 97 -6.55 -10.81 -17.84
N GLU A 98 -5.95 -11.51 -18.77
CA GLU A 98 -6.53 -12.72 -19.38
C GLU A 98 -5.93 -13.96 -18.72
N VAL A 99 -6.80 -14.84 -18.26
CA VAL A 99 -6.43 -16.10 -17.58
C VAL A 99 -7.17 -17.25 -18.25
N ALA A 100 -6.49 -18.40 -18.44
CA ALA A 100 -7.19 -19.60 -18.89
C ALA A 100 -8.37 -19.91 -17.97
N SER A 101 -9.58 -20.14 -18.52
CA SER A 101 -10.81 -20.25 -17.72
C SER A 101 -10.72 -21.31 -16.63
N ALA A 102 -10.01 -22.40 -16.87
CA ALA A 102 -9.75 -23.43 -15.85
C ALA A 102 -8.88 -22.96 -14.67
N ALA A 103 -8.06 -21.89 -14.86
CA ALA A 103 -7.17 -21.37 -13.83
C ALA A 103 -7.78 -20.19 -13.02
N VAL A 104 -8.95 -19.68 -13.43
CA VAL A 104 -9.63 -18.53 -12.80
C VAL A 104 -9.82 -18.70 -11.29
N PRO A 105 -10.33 -19.83 -10.75
CA PRO A 105 -10.53 -19.96 -9.31
C PRO A 105 -9.22 -19.86 -8.53
N ARG A 106 -8.13 -20.42 -9.08
CA ARG A 106 -6.80 -20.35 -8.47
C ARG A 106 -6.23 -18.95 -8.50
N PHE A 107 -6.42 -18.22 -9.60
CA PHE A 107 -6.01 -16.82 -9.73
C PHE A 107 -6.72 -15.96 -8.70
N ILE A 108 -8.05 -16.01 -8.63
CA ILE A 108 -8.87 -15.23 -7.68
C ILE A 108 -8.44 -15.52 -6.25
N LYS A 109 -8.31 -16.79 -5.88
CA LYS A 109 -7.88 -17.17 -4.52
C LYS A 109 -6.51 -16.58 -4.17
N ARG A 110 -5.54 -16.63 -5.10
CA ARG A 110 -4.21 -16.07 -4.88
C ARG A 110 -4.24 -14.55 -4.80
N TRP A 111 -5.03 -13.89 -5.65
CA TRP A 111 -5.16 -12.43 -5.66
C TRP A 111 -5.76 -11.91 -4.35
N HIS A 112 -6.85 -12.50 -3.89
CA HIS A 112 -7.49 -12.18 -2.60
C HIS A 112 -6.55 -12.45 -1.40
N GLY A 113 -5.63 -13.39 -1.51
CA GLY A 113 -4.64 -13.68 -0.47
C GLY A 113 -3.69 -12.53 -0.15
N ASN A 114 -3.59 -11.50 -0.99
CA ASN A 114 -2.76 -10.32 -0.73
C ASN A 114 -3.38 -9.34 0.28
N GLY A 115 -4.68 -9.46 0.59
CA GLY A 115 -5.35 -8.63 1.59
C GLY A 115 -6.78 -8.26 1.22
N LEU A 116 -7.46 -7.59 2.14
CA LEU A 116 -8.91 -7.35 2.09
C LEU A 116 -9.39 -6.58 0.85
N GLY A 117 -8.62 -5.61 0.38
CA GLY A 117 -8.96 -4.80 -0.80
C GLY A 117 -8.46 -5.37 -2.12
N TRP A 118 -7.81 -6.53 -2.13
CA TRP A 118 -7.38 -7.19 -3.35
C TRP A 118 -8.54 -8.02 -3.89
N ILE A 119 -9.21 -7.49 -4.91
CA ILE A 119 -10.44 -8.05 -5.48
C ILE A 119 -10.15 -8.46 -6.92
N ALA A 120 -10.63 -9.63 -7.33
CA ALA A 120 -10.54 -10.08 -8.71
C ALA A 120 -11.91 -10.59 -9.15
N GLU A 121 -12.45 -10.00 -10.22
CA GLU A 121 -13.79 -10.26 -10.73
C GLU A 121 -13.72 -10.71 -12.18
N PRO A 122 -14.26 -11.90 -12.51
CA PRO A 122 -14.41 -12.32 -13.90
C PRO A 122 -15.36 -11.37 -14.63
N TYR A 123 -14.92 -10.86 -15.77
CA TYR A 123 -15.69 -9.92 -16.59
C TYR A 123 -16.31 -10.59 -17.81
N GLN A 124 -15.49 -11.31 -18.59
CA GLN A 124 -15.94 -11.94 -19.84
C GLN A 124 -15.14 -13.21 -20.10
N GLU A 125 -15.81 -14.25 -20.59
CA GLU A 125 -15.16 -15.46 -21.08
C GLU A 125 -15.27 -15.56 -22.60
N LYS A 126 -14.15 -15.90 -23.28
CA LYS A 126 -14.07 -16.10 -24.71
C LYS A 126 -12.95 -17.06 -25.06
N ASN A 127 -13.23 -18.05 -25.92
CA ASN A 127 -12.23 -18.98 -26.46
C ASN A 127 -11.41 -19.73 -25.39
N GLY A 128 -12.01 -20.06 -24.22
CA GLY A 128 -11.32 -20.77 -23.13
C GLY A 128 -10.46 -19.87 -22.25
N PHE A 129 -10.52 -18.55 -22.45
CA PHE A 129 -9.88 -17.54 -21.60
C PHE A 129 -10.94 -16.65 -20.95
N THR A 130 -10.68 -16.25 -19.74
CA THR A 130 -11.51 -15.30 -18.99
C THR A 130 -10.74 -14.03 -18.74
N THR A 131 -11.33 -12.91 -19.16
CA THR A 131 -10.87 -11.57 -18.78
C THR A 131 -11.27 -11.31 -17.33
N ILE A 132 -10.33 -10.92 -16.51
CA ILE A 132 -10.53 -10.60 -15.08
C ILE A 132 -10.16 -9.14 -14.84
N ILE A 133 -11.00 -8.43 -14.11
CA ILE A 133 -10.67 -7.12 -13.55
C ILE A 133 -10.08 -7.36 -12.16
N ALA A 134 -8.80 -7.04 -12.00
CA ALA A 134 -8.02 -7.31 -10.80
C ALA A 134 -7.68 -6.01 -10.08
N TYR A 135 -8.44 -5.67 -9.03
CA TYR A 135 -8.27 -4.45 -8.24
C TYR A 135 -7.16 -4.62 -7.21
N TYR A 136 -6.33 -3.61 -7.09
CA TYR A 136 -5.31 -3.53 -6.06
C TYR A 136 -5.90 -3.08 -4.73
N GLY A 137 -5.44 -3.70 -3.65
CA GLY A 137 -5.79 -3.24 -2.31
C GLY A 137 -5.16 -1.88 -2.00
N SER A 138 -5.86 -1.05 -1.22
CA SER A 138 -5.35 0.28 -0.86
C SER A 138 -3.99 0.26 -0.15
N SER A 139 -3.46 -0.91 0.23
CA SER A 139 -2.09 -1.05 0.76
C SER A 139 -1.00 -0.66 -0.25
N THR A 140 -1.29 -0.64 -1.54
CA THR A 140 -0.37 -0.25 -2.61
C THR A 140 -0.60 1.16 -3.13
N TYR A 141 -1.66 1.84 -2.67
CA TYR A 141 -2.06 3.14 -3.19
C TYR A 141 -1.04 4.24 -2.89
N SER A 142 -0.80 5.08 -3.85
CA SER A 142 -0.17 6.39 -3.67
C SER A 142 -1.07 7.33 -2.86
N THR A 143 -0.53 8.47 -2.45
CA THR A 143 -1.30 9.52 -1.77
C THR A 143 -2.50 9.98 -2.61
N ALA A 144 -2.33 10.13 -3.93
CA ALA A 144 -3.39 10.55 -4.84
C ALA A 144 -4.51 9.51 -4.96
N GLU A 145 -4.17 8.23 -5.04
CA GLU A 145 -5.13 7.13 -5.09
C GLU A 145 -5.91 6.99 -3.77
N MET A 146 -5.21 7.15 -2.64
CA MET A 146 -5.88 7.15 -1.34
C MET A 146 -6.80 8.35 -1.15
N ALA A 147 -6.42 9.53 -1.67
CA ALA A 147 -7.29 10.71 -1.65
C ALA A 147 -8.58 10.45 -2.45
N ARG A 148 -8.49 9.84 -3.65
CA ARG A 148 -9.68 9.47 -4.43
C ARG A 148 -10.60 8.51 -3.68
N LEU A 149 -10.04 7.48 -3.03
CA LEU A 149 -10.83 6.54 -2.23
C LEU A 149 -11.55 7.25 -1.08
N ILE A 150 -10.89 8.14 -0.37
CA ILE A 150 -11.50 8.91 0.72
C ILE A 150 -12.54 9.90 0.19
N ASP A 151 -12.31 10.54 -0.95
CA ASP A 151 -13.28 11.44 -1.56
C ASP A 151 -14.56 10.70 -1.98
N ALA A 152 -14.44 9.48 -2.50
CA ALA A 152 -15.60 8.62 -2.80
C ALA A 152 -16.40 8.29 -1.53
N LEU A 153 -15.72 7.85 -0.48
CA LEU A 153 -16.35 7.56 0.82
C LEU A 153 -17.02 8.80 1.44
N ILE A 154 -16.39 9.98 1.33
CA ILE A 154 -16.98 11.24 1.79
C ILE A 154 -18.25 11.56 1.00
N SER A 155 -18.22 11.39 -0.33
CA SER A 155 -19.37 11.64 -1.19
C SER A 155 -20.52 10.70 -0.84
N GLU A 156 -20.24 9.42 -0.64
CA GLU A 156 -21.23 8.42 -0.22
C GLU A 156 -21.81 8.75 1.18
N ALA A 157 -20.95 9.09 2.14
CA ALA A 157 -21.36 9.47 3.48
C ALA A 157 -22.27 10.71 3.49
N LYS A 158 -21.90 11.76 2.74
CA LYS A 158 -22.70 12.98 2.60
C LYS A 158 -24.06 12.72 1.97
N ALA A 159 -24.13 11.88 0.94
CA ALA A 159 -25.38 11.48 0.31
C ALA A 159 -26.36 10.80 1.27
N MET A 160 -25.84 10.16 2.32
CA MET A 160 -26.62 9.50 3.38
C MET A 160 -26.86 10.39 4.60
N GLY A 161 -26.47 11.68 4.56
CA GLY A 161 -26.58 12.59 5.69
C GLY A 161 -25.64 12.28 6.86
N ILE A 162 -24.53 11.56 6.59
CA ILE A 162 -23.51 11.23 7.59
C ILE A 162 -22.54 12.41 7.71
N GLU A 163 -22.30 12.86 8.93
CA GLU A 163 -21.33 13.90 9.22
C GLU A 163 -19.90 13.46 8.94
N THR A 164 -19.19 14.25 8.14
CA THR A 164 -17.78 14.05 7.79
C THR A 164 -16.93 15.16 8.42
N LEU A 165 -15.59 15.05 8.31
CA LEU A 165 -14.73 16.14 8.72
C LEU A 165 -15.08 17.44 7.97
N PRO A 166 -15.01 18.62 8.66
CA PRO A 166 -15.11 19.91 8.01
C PRO A 166 -14.07 20.08 6.89
N PRO A 167 -14.37 20.89 5.85
CA PRO A 167 -13.47 21.04 4.69
C PRO A 167 -12.04 21.44 5.04
N ASP A 168 -11.87 22.35 5.97
CA ASP A 168 -10.57 22.84 6.47
C ASP A 168 -9.75 21.72 7.14
N GLN A 169 -10.39 20.90 7.95
CA GLN A 169 -9.75 19.74 8.58
C GLN A 169 -9.42 18.65 7.57
N LEU A 170 -10.27 18.45 6.57
CA LEU A 170 -10.03 17.51 5.48
C LEU A 170 -8.86 17.96 4.60
N GLU A 171 -8.77 19.25 4.28
CA GLU A 171 -7.63 19.79 3.53
C GLU A 171 -6.34 19.70 4.34
N ALA A 172 -6.35 20.01 5.63
CA ALA A 172 -5.20 19.82 6.51
C ALA A 172 -4.77 18.35 6.59
N LEU A 173 -5.74 17.43 6.68
CA LEU A 173 -5.48 16.00 6.64
C LEU A 173 -4.83 15.59 5.32
N LYS A 174 -5.37 16.01 4.17
CA LYS A 174 -4.82 15.74 2.83
C LYS A 174 -3.44 16.38 2.63
N ALA A 175 -3.21 17.59 3.15
CA ALA A 175 -1.91 18.25 3.09
C ALA A 175 -0.85 17.47 3.85
N SER A 176 -1.18 16.87 5.00
CA SER A 176 -0.27 16.02 5.77
C SER A 176 0.16 14.75 5.04
N TRP A 177 -0.55 14.35 3.97
CA TRP A 177 -0.20 13.18 3.15
C TRP A 177 0.83 13.50 2.05
N LYS A 178 1.02 14.78 1.73
CA LYS A 178 1.94 15.26 0.69
C LYS A 178 3.37 15.47 1.21
N GLY A 179 3.56 15.32 2.54
CA GLY A 179 4.83 15.50 3.23
C GLY A 179 5.81 14.32 3.11
#